data_96c4dbc9cfa7549983338c022cc22f09
#
_entry.id   96c4dbc9cfa7549983338c022cc22f09
#
_cell.length_a   1.000
_cell.length_b   1.000
_cell.length_c   1.000
_cell.angle_alpha   90.00
_cell.angle_beta   90.00
_cell.angle_gamma   90.00
#
_symmetry.space_group_name_H-M   'P 1'
#
loop_
_entity.id
_entity.type
_entity.pdbx_description
1 polymer ?
#
loop_
_entity_poly.entity_id
_entity_poly.type
_entity_poly.pdbx_seq_one_letter_code
_entity_poly.pdbx_strand_id
1 'polypeptide(L)'
;MTAEQTAQTESSGTSGKLQRWEEALGGLYRKFRDYADKAVKDFDDEDIHQARVNSRKLLTLLSILDPGHTSGLYPLFKKAQKRLGKVRDEDVLIEAFKLKRRDAKTQGDKESAVLLKAVIESRKQKRKRYRKKLADKLPLLANEEMDAAWEDFIRTRLPAMVEKTDPNRVMRELEVAFEQNKQRCKTLFRKENSPSAESFDALHKLRIAAKELRYTANAASFALDQKFHAHEQLYKAVQSELGEINDRRVWLETIEDIGPEELGAGKKAWERLTGSLKAEIEEALRANTVVETG
;
A
#
# COMPACT_ATOMS: atom_id res chain seq x y z
N MET A 1 -32.53 26.06 -26.87
CA MET A 1 -32.08 26.08 -25.46
C MET A 1 -31.41 27.41 -25.24
N THR A 2 -31.89 28.17 -24.27
CA THR A 2 -31.36 29.51 -23.95
C THR A 2 -30.09 29.39 -23.09
N ALA A 3 -29.20 30.39 -23.17
CA ALA A 3 -27.96 30.46 -22.37
C ALA A 3 -28.19 30.28 -20.86
N GLU A 4 -29.34 30.71 -20.33
CA GLU A 4 -29.75 30.51 -18.93
C GLU A 4 -30.03 29.05 -18.59
N GLN A 5 -30.59 28.23 -19.50
CA GLN A 5 -30.80 26.81 -19.26
C GLN A 5 -29.48 26.02 -19.25
N THR A 6 -28.50 26.44 -20.04
CA THR A 6 -27.16 25.84 -20.06
C THR A 6 -26.40 26.18 -18.75
N ALA A 7 -26.46 27.42 -18.27
CA ALA A 7 -25.84 27.85 -17.04
C ALA A 7 -26.43 27.18 -15.78
N GLN A 8 -27.75 26.97 -15.74
CA GLN A 8 -28.42 26.25 -14.63
C GLN A 8 -28.07 24.75 -14.62
N THR A 9 -27.90 24.11 -15.77
CA THR A 9 -27.52 22.70 -15.87
C THR A 9 -26.05 22.50 -15.46
N GLU A 10 -25.16 23.39 -15.83
CA GLU A 10 -23.74 23.37 -15.42
C GLU A 10 -23.56 23.63 -13.93
N SER A 11 -24.30 24.60 -13.35
CA SER A 11 -24.28 24.88 -11.91
C SER A 11 -24.78 23.70 -11.07
N SER A 12 -25.83 23.01 -11.51
CA SER A 12 -26.36 21.81 -10.85
C SER A 12 -25.38 20.63 -10.92
N GLY A 13 -24.70 20.45 -12.05
CA GLY A 13 -23.68 19.40 -12.23
C GLY A 13 -22.43 19.62 -11.36
N THR A 14 -21.98 20.86 -11.24
CA THR A 14 -20.81 21.23 -10.43
C THR A 14 -21.09 21.07 -8.94
N SER A 15 -22.29 21.46 -8.49
CA SER A 15 -22.72 21.27 -7.10
C SER A 15 -22.76 19.79 -6.72
N GLY A 16 -23.32 18.93 -7.58
CA GLY A 16 -23.34 17.49 -7.31
C GLY A 16 -21.97 16.81 -7.37
N LYS A 17 -21.03 17.32 -8.18
CA LYS A 17 -19.64 16.85 -8.21
C LYS A 17 -18.95 17.20 -6.88
N LEU A 18 -19.04 18.43 -6.42
CA LEU A 18 -18.43 18.89 -5.16
C LEU A 18 -18.96 18.08 -3.98
N GLN A 19 -20.26 17.93 -3.86
CA GLN A 19 -20.89 17.17 -2.77
C GLN A 19 -20.34 15.75 -2.67
N ARG A 20 -20.20 15.03 -3.79
CA ARG A 20 -19.63 13.67 -3.77
C ARG A 20 -18.19 13.63 -3.25
N TRP A 21 -17.37 14.64 -3.59
CA TRP A 21 -16.02 14.76 -3.06
C TRP A 21 -15.99 15.05 -1.56
N GLU A 22 -16.86 15.96 -1.08
CA GLU A 22 -17.01 16.29 0.34
C GLU A 22 -17.43 15.07 1.16
N GLU A 23 -18.42 14.32 0.70
CA GLU A 23 -18.90 13.10 1.35
C GLU A 23 -17.81 12.04 1.43
N ALA A 24 -17.11 11.77 0.31
CA ALA A 24 -16.05 10.78 0.25
C ALA A 24 -14.86 11.14 1.16
N LEU A 25 -14.36 12.37 1.05
CA LEU A 25 -13.25 12.87 1.84
C LEU A 25 -13.61 12.95 3.31
N GLY A 26 -14.77 13.54 3.65
CA GLY A 26 -15.23 13.67 5.04
C GLY A 26 -15.48 12.32 5.70
N GLY A 27 -16.02 11.34 4.96
CA GLY A 27 -16.20 9.97 5.45
C GLY A 27 -14.87 9.28 5.77
N LEU A 28 -13.88 9.41 4.88
CA LEU A 28 -12.55 8.86 5.08
C LEU A 28 -11.80 9.54 6.23
N TYR A 29 -11.92 10.85 6.36
CA TYR A 29 -11.28 11.62 7.42
C TYR A 29 -11.80 11.22 8.80
N ARG A 30 -13.13 11.20 8.99
CA ARG A 30 -13.73 10.75 10.25
C ARG A 30 -13.29 9.33 10.64
N LYS A 31 -13.30 8.39 9.69
CA LYS A 31 -12.80 7.03 9.92
C LYS A 31 -11.32 7.01 10.29
N PHE A 32 -10.49 7.78 9.58
CA PHE A 32 -9.07 7.87 9.91
C PHE A 32 -8.85 8.38 11.34
N ARG A 33 -9.56 9.44 11.77
CA ARG A 33 -9.45 10.00 13.12
C ARG A 33 -9.87 9.00 14.20
N ASP A 34 -11.03 8.36 14.03
CA ASP A 34 -11.55 7.36 14.96
C ASP A 34 -10.58 6.17 15.14
N TYR A 35 -10.12 5.61 14.02
CA TYR A 35 -9.18 4.50 14.07
C TYR A 35 -7.77 4.90 14.53
N ALA A 36 -7.32 6.11 14.24
CA ALA A 36 -6.04 6.61 14.74
C ALA A 36 -6.02 6.72 16.26
N ASP A 37 -7.10 7.21 16.85
CA ASP A 37 -7.25 7.31 18.30
C ASP A 37 -7.33 5.94 18.98
N LYS A 38 -8.05 4.97 18.39
CA LYS A 38 -8.12 3.58 18.86
C LYS A 38 -6.77 2.87 18.73
N ALA A 39 -6.08 3.05 17.61
CA ALA A 39 -4.79 2.41 17.33
C ALA A 39 -3.68 2.71 18.35
N VAL A 40 -3.74 3.84 19.05
CA VAL A 40 -2.75 4.19 20.08
C VAL A 40 -3.15 3.76 21.48
N LYS A 41 -4.42 3.47 21.73
CA LYS A 41 -4.92 3.00 23.04
C LYS A 41 -4.57 1.54 23.26
N ASP A 42 -5.03 0.67 22.38
CA ASP A 42 -4.99 -0.76 22.58
C ASP A 42 -3.99 -1.48 21.65
N PHE A 43 -3.49 -0.78 20.63
CA PHE A 43 -2.66 -1.33 19.56
C PHE A 43 -3.30 -2.53 18.87
N ASP A 44 -4.64 -2.51 18.76
CA ASP A 44 -5.36 -3.52 18.03
C ASP A 44 -4.94 -3.54 16.55
N ASP A 45 -4.72 -4.73 16.01
CA ASP A 45 -4.17 -4.91 14.66
C ASP A 45 -5.15 -4.43 13.59
N GLU A 46 -6.48 -4.52 13.85
CA GLU A 46 -7.51 -4.06 12.93
C GLU A 46 -7.63 -2.54 12.96
N ASP A 47 -7.58 -1.90 14.13
CA ASP A 47 -7.62 -0.43 14.25
C ASP A 47 -6.42 0.21 13.54
N ILE A 48 -5.22 -0.34 13.73
CA ILE A 48 -4.00 0.09 13.03
C ILE A 48 -4.16 -0.12 11.51
N HIS A 49 -4.74 -1.24 11.09
CA HIS A 49 -5.01 -1.54 9.69
C HIS A 49 -5.98 -0.54 9.08
N GLN A 50 -7.11 -0.28 9.74
CA GLN A 50 -8.14 0.64 9.26
C GLN A 50 -7.67 2.09 9.23
N ALA A 51 -6.94 2.56 10.25
CA ALA A 51 -6.31 3.88 10.22
C ALA A 51 -5.36 4.02 9.01
N ARG A 52 -4.55 2.98 8.73
CA ARG A 52 -3.65 2.94 7.58
C ARG A 52 -4.38 2.89 6.24
N VAL A 53 -5.48 2.14 6.14
CA VAL A 53 -6.30 2.07 4.91
C VAL A 53 -6.93 3.41 4.61
N ASN A 54 -7.56 4.06 5.61
CA ASN A 54 -8.23 5.34 5.42
C ASN A 54 -7.23 6.46 5.12
N SER A 55 -6.07 6.51 5.81
CA SER A 55 -5.01 7.47 5.49
C SER A 55 -4.46 7.29 4.06
N ARG A 56 -4.38 6.06 3.56
CA ARG A 56 -3.96 5.80 2.18
C ARG A 56 -4.99 6.28 1.16
N LYS A 57 -6.28 6.01 1.40
CA LYS A 57 -7.35 6.51 0.53
C LYS A 57 -7.36 8.04 0.49
N LEU A 58 -7.20 8.70 1.65
CA LEU A 58 -7.04 10.16 1.72
C LEU A 58 -5.84 10.66 0.91
N LEU A 59 -4.67 10.02 1.05
CA LEU A 59 -3.48 10.37 0.26
C LEU A 59 -3.72 10.21 -1.24
N THR A 60 -4.41 9.16 -1.67
CA THR A 60 -4.76 8.94 -3.07
C THR A 60 -5.68 10.05 -3.59
N LEU A 61 -6.74 10.40 -2.86
CA LEU A 61 -7.65 11.48 -3.27
C LEU A 61 -6.96 12.85 -3.26
N LEU A 62 -6.11 13.13 -2.27
CA LEU A 62 -5.31 14.36 -2.22
C LEU A 62 -4.30 14.44 -3.37
N SER A 63 -3.70 13.32 -3.80
CA SER A 63 -2.80 13.30 -4.97
C SER A 63 -3.53 13.67 -6.26
N ILE A 64 -4.82 13.32 -6.38
CA ILE A 64 -5.66 13.67 -7.53
C ILE A 64 -6.05 15.16 -7.49
N LEU A 65 -6.46 15.66 -6.32
CA LEU A 65 -6.97 17.02 -6.15
C LEU A 65 -5.87 18.08 -6.07
N ASP A 66 -4.78 17.76 -5.38
CA ASP A 66 -3.68 18.66 -5.02
C ASP A 66 -2.32 18.04 -5.35
N PRO A 67 -2.01 17.78 -6.64
CA PRO A 67 -0.75 17.15 -7.04
C PRO A 67 0.50 17.94 -6.63
N GLY A 68 0.35 19.25 -6.41
CA GLY A 68 1.42 20.14 -5.89
C GLY A 68 1.54 20.14 -4.37
N HIS A 69 0.67 19.45 -3.65
CA HIS A 69 0.64 19.39 -2.17
C HIS A 69 0.53 20.77 -1.49
N THR A 70 -0.11 21.71 -2.15
CA THR A 70 -0.24 23.12 -1.72
C THR A 70 -1.11 23.30 -0.49
N SER A 71 -2.01 22.33 -0.20
CA SER A 71 -2.84 22.32 1.00
C SER A 71 -2.08 22.05 2.30
N GLY A 72 -0.89 21.47 2.22
CA GLY A 72 -0.12 21.01 3.38
C GLY A 72 -0.65 19.72 4.03
N LEU A 73 -1.80 19.20 3.62
CA LEU A 73 -2.41 18.00 4.21
C LEU A 73 -1.68 16.70 3.81
N TYR A 74 -1.24 16.62 2.54
CA TYR A 74 -0.57 15.41 2.05
C TYR A 74 0.62 14.98 2.91
N PRO A 75 1.59 15.85 3.27
CA PRO A 75 2.71 15.47 4.12
C PRO A 75 2.30 15.02 5.53
N LEU A 76 1.21 15.56 6.09
CA LEU A 76 0.68 15.13 7.40
C LEU A 76 0.17 13.70 7.34
N PHE A 77 -0.73 13.39 6.40
CA PHE A 77 -1.23 12.02 6.20
C PHE A 77 -0.11 11.05 5.81
N LYS A 78 0.88 11.49 5.02
CA LYS A 78 2.04 10.66 4.65
C LYS A 78 2.87 10.27 5.87
N LYS A 79 3.09 11.20 6.81
CA LYS A 79 3.78 10.93 8.07
C LYS A 79 2.99 9.96 8.94
N ALA A 80 1.68 10.17 9.11
CA ALA A 80 0.80 9.26 9.85
C ALA A 80 0.78 7.87 9.24
N GLN A 81 0.57 7.75 7.93
CA GLN A 81 0.60 6.47 7.19
C GLN A 81 1.93 5.72 7.39
N LYS A 82 3.07 6.45 7.33
CA LYS A 82 4.39 5.84 7.55
C LYS A 82 4.55 5.27 8.96
N ARG A 83 3.97 5.92 9.98
CA ARG A 83 4.02 5.43 11.37
C ARG A 83 3.16 4.18 11.55
N LEU A 84 1.92 4.21 11.10
CA LEU A 84 1.00 3.08 11.10
C LEU A 84 1.57 1.91 10.29
N GLY A 85 2.15 2.20 9.11
CA GLY A 85 2.76 1.21 8.24
C GLY A 85 3.84 0.39 8.93
N LYS A 86 4.73 1.03 9.71
CA LYS A 86 5.82 0.34 10.41
C LYS A 86 5.33 -0.71 11.41
N VAL A 87 4.22 -0.46 12.09
CA VAL A 87 3.62 -1.45 13.00
C VAL A 87 2.95 -2.55 12.19
N ARG A 88 2.12 -2.20 11.21
CA ARG A 88 1.41 -3.17 10.38
C ARG A 88 2.33 -4.09 9.59
N ASP A 89 3.44 -3.59 9.08
CA ASP A 89 4.43 -4.38 8.35
C ASP A 89 5.04 -5.47 9.26
N GLU A 90 5.30 -5.17 10.55
CA GLU A 90 5.75 -6.18 11.51
C GLU A 90 4.63 -7.18 11.89
N ASP A 91 3.37 -6.74 11.99
CA ASP A 91 2.24 -7.65 12.24
C ASP A 91 2.10 -8.68 11.11
N VAL A 92 2.15 -8.22 9.86
CA VAL A 92 2.09 -9.09 8.67
C VAL A 92 3.27 -10.07 8.63
N LEU A 93 4.49 -9.60 8.89
CA LEU A 93 5.68 -10.46 8.93
C LEU A 93 5.59 -11.53 10.03
N ILE A 94 5.15 -11.16 11.23
CA ILE A 94 4.98 -12.08 12.34
C ILE A 94 3.99 -13.19 11.97
N GLU A 95 2.85 -12.85 11.37
CA GLU A 95 1.85 -13.84 10.95
C GLU A 95 2.39 -14.75 9.82
N ALA A 96 3.08 -14.19 8.84
CA ALA A 96 3.70 -14.97 7.76
C ALA A 96 4.72 -15.99 8.31
N PHE A 97 5.60 -15.55 9.23
CA PHE A 97 6.58 -16.44 9.83
C PHE A 97 5.96 -17.47 10.79
N LYS A 98 4.84 -17.15 11.44
CA LYS A 98 4.08 -18.15 12.21
C LYS A 98 3.51 -19.26 11.33
N LEU A 99 3.01 -18.91 10.14
CA LEU A 99 2.54 -19.87 9.14
C LEU A 99 3.70 -20.76 8.69
N LYS A 100 4.79 -20.19 8.21
CA LYS A 100 5.98 -20.94 7.79
C LYS A 100 6.53 -21.85 8.90
N ARG A 101 6.48 -21.38 10.14
CA ARG A 101 6.88 -22.23 11.28
C ARG A 101 5.96 -23.41 11.52
N ARG A 102 4.65 -23.25 11.29
CA ARG A 102 3.70 -24.37 11.35
C ARG A 102 3.99 -25.40 10.25
N ASP A 103 4.23 -24.94 9.04
CA ASP A 103 4.55 -25.80 7.90
C ASP A 103 5.85 -26.57 8.14
N ALA A 104 6.92 -25.92 8.61
CA ALA A 104 8.18 -26.57 8.98
C ALA A 104 7.97 -27.67 10.03
N LYS A 105 7.13 -27.42 11.04
CA LYS A 105 6.79 -28.44 12.07
C LYS A 105 6.05 -29.63 11.47
N THR A 106 5.07 -29.37 10.60
CA THR A 106 4.29 -30.42 9.92
C THR A 106 5.18 -31.30 9.04
N GLN A 107 6.18 -30.70 8.40
CA GLN A 107 7.19 -31.40 7.58
C GLN A 107 8.30 -32.07 8.39
N GLY A 108 8.30 -31.91 9.72
CA GLY A 108 9.33 -32.49 10.60
C GLY A 108 10.66 -31.71 10.61
N ASP A 109 10.74 -30.54 9.95
CA ASP A 109 11.92 -29.67 9.97
C ASP A 109 12.01 -28.88 11.28
N LYS A 110 12.52 -29.56 12.31
CA LYS A 110 12.67 -28.97 13.66
C LYS A 110 13.64 -27.79 13.68
N GLU A 111 14.71 -27.83 12.89
CA GLU A 111 15.73 -26.78 12.87
C GLU A 111 15.18 -25.49 12.28
N SER A 112 14.51 -25.54 11.13
CA SER A 112 13.82 -24.39 10.55
C SER A 112 12.72 -23.86 11.48
N ALA A 113 11.99 -24.74 12.16
CA ALA A 113 10.95 -24.33 13.11
C ALA A 113 11.53 -23.57 14.32
N VAL A 114 12.72 -23.94 14.82
CA VAL A 114 13.42 -23.22 15.89
C VAL A 114 13.93 -21.87 15.39
N LEU A 115 14.55 -21.83 14.22
CA LEU A 115 15.04 -20.60 13.60
C LEU A 115 13.92 -19.60 13.36
N LEU A 116 12.80 -20.04 12.78
CA LEU A 116 11.61 -19.20 12.56
C LEU A 116 11.00 -18.69 13.87
N LYS A 117 11.12 -19.44 14.98
CA LYS A 117 10.75 -18.94 16.31
C LYS A 117 11.60 -17.74 16.73
N ALA A 118 12.91 -17.81 16.52
CA ALA A 118 13.82 -16.70 16.84
C ALA A 118 13.52 -15.46 15.97
N VAL A 119 13.27 -15.65 14.66
CA VAL A 119 12.83 -14.56 13.76
C VAL A 119 11.54 -13.90 14.28
N ILE A 120 10.54 -14.68 14.66
CA ILE A 120 9.27 -14.16 15.19
C ILE A 120 9.52 -13.32 16.46
N GLU A 121 10.37 -13.79 17.39
CA GLU A 121 10.66 -13.03 18.61
C GLU A 121 11.43 -11.71 18.31
N SER A 122 12.40 -11.72 17.40
CA SER A 122 13.07 -10.50 16.92
C SER A 122 12.05 -9.49 16.33
N ARG A 123 11.11 -9.96 15.49
CA ARG A 123 10.06 -9.09 14.91
C ARG A 123 9.10 -8.56 15.97
N LYS A 124 8.70 -9.35 16.96
CA LYS A 124 7.88 -8.89 18.09
C LYS A 124 8.57 -7.76 18.88
N GLN A 125 9.87 -7.86 19.12
CA GLN A 125 10.64 -6.79 19.78
C GLN A 125 10.68 -5.52 18.94
N LYS A 126 10.85 -5.64 17.62
CA LYS A 126 10.82 -4.51 16.69
C LYS A 126 9.42 -3.87 16.65
N ARG A 127 8.35 -4.69 16.60
CA ARG A 127 6.96 -4.25 16.70
C ARG A 127 6.70 -3.45 17.98
N LYS A 128 7.16 -3.94 19.14
CA LYS A 128 7.01 -3.25 20.43
C LYS A 128 7.64 -1.85 20.39
N ARG A 129 8.84 -1.73 19.80
CA ARG A 129 9.50 -0.42 19.61
C ARG A 129 8.71 0.50 18.68
N TYR A 130 8.10 -0.04 17.61
CA TYR A 130 7.29 0.76 16.69
C TYR A 130 5.95 1.18 17.30
N ARG A 131 5.29 0.31 18.09
CA ARG A 131 4.08 0.66 18.85
C ARG A 131 4.35 1.82 19.81
N LYS A 132 5.45 1.79 20.58
CA LYS A 132 5.83 2.93 21.41
C LYS A 132 6.01 4.22 20.61
N LYS A 133 6.75 4.16 19.49
CA LYS A 133 6.93 5.33 18.61
C LYS A 133 5.61 5.79 17.95
N LEU A 134 4.66 4.90 17.73
CA LEU A 134 3.33 5.23 17.22
C LEU A 134 2.54 6.00 18.26
N ALA A 135 2.49 5.50 19.52
CA ALA A 135 1.82 6.16 20.64
C ALA A 135 2.37 7.57 20.90
N ASP A 136 3.70 7.74 20.83
CA ASP A 136 4.33 9.05 21.05
C ASP A 136 4.09 10.06 19.92
N LYS A 137 3.91 9.59 18.68
CA LYS A 137 3.99 10.47 17.50
C LYS A 137 2.70 10.61 16.70
N LEU A 138 1.79 9.62 16.75
CA LEU A 138 0.55 9.71 16.00
C LEU A 138 -0.39 10.79 16.56
N PRO A 139 -0.56 10.96 17.90
CA PRO A 139 -1.36 12.04 18.45
C PRO A 139 -0.86 13.45 18.11
N LEU A 140 0.45 13.61 17.88
CA LEU A 140 1.04 14.88 17.43
C LEU A 140 0.74 15.23 15.96
N LEU A 141 0.28 14.24 15.18
CA LEU A 141 -0.07 14.41 13.78
C LEU A 141 -1.59 14.45 13.58
N ALA A 142 -2.31 13.62 14.33
CA ALA A 142 -3.76 13.48 14.26
C ALA A 142 -4.39 14.23 15.47
N ASN A 143 -4.32 15.55 15.47
CA ASN A 143 -4.70 16.45 16.55
C ASN A 143 -5.68 17.54 16.05
N GLU A 144 -6.07 18.45 16.94
CA GLU A 144 -6.97 19.57 16.65
C GLU A 144 -6.42 20.51 15.56
N GLU A 145 -5.10 20.68 15.46
CA GLU A 145 -4.49 21.48 14.37
C GLU A 145 -4.74 20.85 13.01
N MET A 146 -4.66 19.51 12.93
CA MET A 146 -5.02 18.77 11.72
C MET A 146 -6.51 18.90 11.41
N ASP A 147 -7.37 18.85 12.44
CA ASP A 147 -8.81 19.02 12.27
C ASP A 147 -9.13 20.41 11.71
N ALA A 148 -8.55 21.48 12.26
CA ALA A 148 -8.71 22.85 11.77
C ALA A 148 -8.19 23.03 10.33
N ALA A 149 -7.02 22.48 10.02
CA ALA A 149 -6.46 22.51 8.66
C ALA A 149 -7.33 21.73 7.66
N TRP A 150 -7.94 20.63 8.10
CA TRP A 150 -8.88 19.85 7.30
C TRP A 150 -10.16 20.62 7.00
N GLU A 151 -10.77 21.23 8.00
CA GLU A 151 -11.99 22.05 7.85
C GLU A 151 -11.75 23.26 6.94
N ASP A 152 -10.61 23.94 7.10
CA ASP A 152 -10.23 25.03 6.21
C ASP A 152 -10.06 24.56 4.76
N PHE A 153 -9.40 23.42 4.55
CA PHE A 153 -9.24 22.82 3.22
C PHE A 153 -10.58 22.52 2.56
N ILE A 154 -11.50 21.85 3.26
CA ILE A 154 -12.82 21.51 2.74
C ILE A 154 -13.57 22.76 2.34
N ARG A 155 -13.59 23.79 3.21
CA ARG A 155 -14.35 25.01 3.00
C ARG A 155 -13.77 25.93 1.93
N THR A 156 -12.44 26.11 1.91
CA THR A 156 -11.82 27.20 1.13
C THR A 156 -11.13 26.73 -0.14
N ARG A 157 -10.59 25.50 -0.17
CA ARG A 157 -9.76 25.04 -1.29
C ARG A 157 -10.42 23.97 -2.14
N LEU A 158 -11.15 23.05 -1.53
CA LEU A 158 -11.75 21.92 -2.21
C LEU A 158 -12.63 22.34 -3.40
N PRO A 159 -13.53 23.34 -3.32
CA PRO A 159 -14.38 23.71 -4.46
C PRO A 159 -13.58 24.01 -5.73
N ALA A 160 -12.58 24.87 -5.65
CA ALA A 160 -11.75 25.25 -6.78
C ALA A 160 -10.88 24.10 -7.30
N MET A 161 -10.46 23.17 -6.45
CA MET A 161 -9.70 21.99 -6.85
C MET A 161 -10.59 20.98 -7.58
N VAL A 162 -11.79 20.71 -7.09
CA VAL A 162 -12.76 19.80 -7.72
C VAL A 162 -13.16 20.28 -9.10
N GLU A 163 -13.35 21.57 -9.29
CA GLU A 163 -13.67 22.17 -10.58
C GLU A 163 -12.59 21.89 -11.64
N LYS A 164 -11.32 22.02 -11.24
CA LYS A 164 -10.14 21.86 -12.14
C LYS A 164 -9.71 20.41 -12.35
N THR A 165 -10.22 19.47 -11.55
CA THR A 165 -9.73 18.09 -11.53
C THR A 165 -10.53 17.21 -12.48
N ASP A 166 -9.83 16.45 -13.34
CA ASP A 166 -10.37 15.31 -14.10
C ASP A 166 -9.74 14.00 -13.58
N PRO A 167 -10.45 13.24 -12.72
CA PRO A 167 -9.97 11.96 -12.19
C PRO A 167 -9.78 10.90 -13.30
N ASN A 168 -10.56 10.97 -14.37
CA ASN A 168 -10.44 10.04 -15.50
C ASN A 168 -9.15 10.26 -16.27
N ARG A 169 -8.70 11.50 -16.38
CA ARG A 169 -7.39 11.83 -16.95
C ARG A 169 -6.26 11.23 -16.12
N VAL A 170 -6.30 11.43 -14.78
CA VAL A 170 -5.30 10.85 -13.87
C VAL A 170 -5.27 9.34 -14.00
N MET A 171 -6.44 8.69 -14.09
CA MET A 171 -6.51 7.25 -14.25
C MET A 171 -5.87 6.77 -15.55
N ARG A 172 -6.12 7.47 -16.69
CA ARG A 172 -5.47 7.17 -17.98
C ARG A 172 -3.94 7.31 -17.92
N GLU A 173 -3.44 8.34 -17.24
CA GLU A 173 -1.99 8.55 -17.07
C GLU A 173 -1.36 7.39 -16.27
N LEU A 174 -2.04 6.92 -15.23
CA LEU A 174 -1.60 5.75 -14.45
C LEU A 174 -1.65 4.43 -15.27
N GLU A 175 -2.64 4.25 -16.13
CA GLU A 175 -2.71 3.09 -17.05
C GLU A 175 -1.53 3.08 -18.03
N VAL A 176 -1.19 4.24 -18.61
CA VAL A 176 -0.02 4.37 -19.48
C VAL A 176 1.27 4.04 -18.73
N ALA A 177 1.45 4.59 -17.52
CA ALA A 177 2.62 4.31 -16.70
C ALA A 177 2.72 2.82 -16.32
N PHE A 178 1.59 2.18 -16.03
CA PHE A 178 1.54 0.73 -15.75
C PHE A 178 1.98 -0.08 -16.97
N GLU A 179 1.43 0.17 -18.16
CA GLU A 179 1.79 -0.55 -19.37
C GLU A 179 3.27 -0.34 -19.75
N GLN A 180 3.81 0.85 -19.59
CA GLN A 180 5.25 1.11 -19.79
C GLN A 180 6.13 0.27 -18.85
N ASN A 181 5.79 0.22 -17.55
CA ASN A 181 6.51 -0.61 -16.59
C ASN A 181 6.37 -2.10 -16.89
N LYS A 182 5.20 -2.55 -17.35
CA LYS A 182 4.93 -3.94 -17.75
C LYS A 182 5.79 -4.33 -18.94
N GLN A 183 5.87 -3.50 -19.98
CA GLN A 183 6.70 -3.78 -21.16
C GLN A 183 8.20 -3.79 -20.82
N ARG A 184 8.66 -2.86 -19.98
CA ARG A 184 10.05 -2.87 -19.50
C ARG A 184 10.36 -4.17 -18.74
N CYS A 185 9.49 -4.58 -17.83
CA CYS A 185 9.64 -5.80 -17.07
C CYS A 185 9.73 -7.02 -18.00
N LYS A 186 8.79 -7.19 -18.93
CA LYS A 186 8.81 -8.26 -19.94
C LYS A 186 10.11 -8.29 -20.76
N THR A 187 10.58 -7.13 -21.19
CA THR A 187 11.81 -7.04 -22.00
C THR A 187 13.03 -7.55 -21.22
N LEU A 188 13.14 -7.20 -19.93
CA LEU A 188 14.25 -7.65 -19.10
C LEU A 188 14.18 -9.15 -18.84
N PHE A 189 13.04 -9.69 -18.43
CA PHE A 189 12.89 -11.11 -18.15
C PHE A 189 13.08 -12.01 -19.40
N ARG A 190 12.79 -11.51 -20.61
CA ARG A 190 13.07 -12.23 -21.86
C ARG A 190 14.55 -12.28 -22.25
N LYS A 191 15.34 -11.29 -21.82
CA LYS A 191 16.77 -11.18 -22.16
C LYS A 191 17.67 -11.96 -21.21
N GLU A 192 17.20 -12.27 -20.02
CA GLU A 192 18.00 -12.84 -18.95
C GLU A 192 17.65 -14.32 -18.71
N ASN A 193 18.67 -15.16 -18.61
CA ASN A 193 18.50 -16.55 -18.21
C ASN A 193 18.19 -16.72 -16.71
N SER A 194 18.50 -15.69 -15.92
CA SER A 194 18.22 -15.64 -14.47
C SER A 194 17.90 -14.20 -14.08
N PRO A 195 16.97 -13.95 -13.13
CA PRO A 195 16.62 -12.62 -12.70
C PRO A 195 17.80 -11.86 -12.13
N SER A 196 18.08 -10.67 -12.66
CA SER A 196 19.10 -9.74 -12.18
C SER A 196 18.54 -8.71 -11.18
N ALA A 197 19.41 -7.92 -10.57
CA ALA A 197 18.99 -6.79 -9.74
C ALA A 197 18.12 -5.80 -10.53
N GLU A 198 18.40 -5.60 -11.83
CA GLU A 198 17.63 -4.71 -12.69
C GLU A 198 16.22 -5.27 -12.96
N SER A 199 16.08 -6.58 -13.21
CA SER A 199 14.78 -7.22 -13.42
C SER A 199 13.93 -7.18 -12.14
N PHE A 200 14.52 -7.33 -10.94
CA PHE A 200 13.81 -7.15 -9.67
C PHE A 200 13.38 -5.70 -9.41
N ASP A 201 14.19 -4.70 -9.80
CA ASP A 201 13.80 -3.28 -9.72
C ASP A 201 12.63 -2.98 -10.66
N ALA A 202 12.67 -3.50 -11.89
CA ALA A 202 11.57 -3.36 -12.84
C ALA A 202 10.26 -4.01 -12.31
N LEU A 203 10.35 -5.19 -11.72
CA LEU A 203 9.22 -5.87 -11.08
C LEU A 203 8.65 -5.05 -9.92
N HIS A 204 9.53 -4.46 -9.10
CA HIS A 204 9.11 -3.57 -8.01
C HIS A 204 8.38 -2.33 -8.52
N LYS A 205 8.88 -1.69 -9.59
CA LYS A 205 8.23 -0.54 -10.23
C LYS A 205 6.87 -0.92 -10.82
N LEU A 206 6.77 -2.06 -11.49
CA LEU A 206 5.50 -2.58 -12.00
C LEU A 206 4.48 -2.81 -10.87
N ARG A 207 4.93 -3.39 -9.74
CA ARG A 207 4.09 -3.58 -8.56
C ARG A 207 3.61 -2.26 -7.95
N ILE A 208 4.47 -1.24 -7.91
CA ILE A 208 4.06 0.10 -7.45
C ILE A 208 2.98 0.65 -8.37
N ALA A 209 3.17 0.63 -9.68
CA ALA A 209 2.20 1.12 -10.66
C ALA A 209 0.86 0.38 -10.56
N ALA A 210 0.86 -0.96 -10.42
CA ALA A 210 -0.35 -1.75 -10.20
C ALA A 210 -1.10 -1.35 -8.91
N LYS A 211 -0.35 -1.07 -7.83
CA LYS A 211 -0.93 -0.57 -6.57
C LYS A 211 -1.56 0.80 -6.72
N GLU A 212 -0.90 1.72 -7.41
CA GLU A 212 -1.41 3.07 -7.65
C GLU A 212 -2.71 3.02 -8.45
N LEU A 213 -2.76 2.24 -9.54
CA LEU A 213 -3.97 2.01 -10.30
C LEU A 213 -5.11 1.50 -9.43
N ARG A 214 -4.88 0.41 -8.69
CA ARG A 214 -5.91 -0.19 -7.85
C ARG A 214 -6.40 0.75 -6.74
N TYR A 215 -5.47 1.47 -6.11
CA TYR A 215 -5.84 2.41 -5.04
C TYR A 215 -6.61 3.59 -5.58
N THR A 216 -6.26 4.10 -6.75
CA THR A 216 -6.97 5.19 -7.42
C THR A 216 -8.35 4.72 -7.87
N ALA A 217 -8.47 3.57 -8.54
CA ALA A 217 -9.75 3.00 -8.94
C ALA A 217 -10.69 2.80 -7.74
N ASN A 218 -10.17 2.30 -6.61
CA ASN A 218 -10.97 2.08 -5.40
C ASN A 218 -11.33 3.38 -4.66
N ALA A 219 -10.35 4.27 -4.43
CA ALA A 219 -10.57 5.48 -3.64
C ALA A 219 -11.41 6.52 -4.38
N ALA A 220 -11.21 6.67 -5.70
CA ALA A 220 -11.90 7.66 -6.53
C ALA A 220 -13.09 7.06 -7.30
N SER A 221 -13.55 5.84 -6.97
CA SER A 221 -14.63 5.13 -7.70
C SER A 221 -15.88 5.99 -7.92
N PHE A 222 -16.26 6.82 -6.96
CA PHE A 222 -17.41 7.73 -7.02
C PHE A 222 -17.27 8.83 -8.09
N ALA A 223 -16.06 9.07 -8.62
CA ALA A 223 -15.73 10.14 -9.56
C ALA A 223 -15.16 9.62 -10.91
N LEU A 224 -15.01 8.30 -11.07
CA LEU A 224 -14.48 7.66 -12.28
C LEU A 224 -15.59 7.14 -13.19
N ASP A 225 -15.29 7.10 -14.49
CA ASP A 225 -16.14 6.46 -15.50
C ASP A 225 -16.27 4.96 -15.25
N GLN A 226 -17.41 4.39 -15.63
CA GLN A 226 -17.73 2.96 -15.43
C GLN A 226 -16.68 2.00 -16.02
N LYS A 227 -16.01 2.37 -17.13
CA LYS A 227 -14.96 1.55 -17.75
C LYS A 227 -13.79 1.23 -16.81
N PHE A 228 -13.44 2.14 -15.90
CA PHE A 228 -12.34 1.91 -14.94
C PHE A 228 -12.72 0.94 -13.82
N HIS A 229 -14.01 0.80 -13.51
CA HIS A 229 -14.49 -0.22 -12.57
C HIS A 229 -14.34 -1.64 -13.14
N ALA A 230 -14.51 -1.81 -14.45
CA ALA A 230 -14.33 -3.11 -15.09
C ALA A 230 -12.88 -3.65 -14.97
N HIS A 231 -11.90 -2.77 -14.89
CA HIS A 231 -10.49 -3.14 -14.78
C HIS A 231 -10.02 -3.40 -13.34
N GLU A 232 -10.83 -3.11 -12.31
CA GLU A 232 -10.42 -3.27 -10.90
C GLU A 232 -9.98 -4.71 -10.59
N GLN A 233 -10.68 -5.72 -11.11
CA GLN A 233 -10.33 -7.13 -10.91
C GLN A 233 -8.99 -7.49 -11.55
N LEU A 234 -8.70 -6.95 -12.74
CA LEU A 234 -7.41 -7.12 -13.41
C LEU A 234 -6.26 -6.54 -12.56
N TYR A 235 -6.43 -5.30 -12.09
CA TYR A 235 -5.40 -4.65 -11.25
C TYR A 235 -5.20 -5.39 -9.92
N LYS A 236 -6.27 -5.97 -9.36
CA LYS A 236 -6.20 -6.78 -8.16
C LYS A 236 -5.44 -8.08 -8.40
N ALA A 237 -5.70 -8.78 -9.51
CA ALA A 237 -5.00 -10.01 -9.87
C ALA A 237 -3.49 -9.76 -10.05
N VAL A 238 -3.12 -8.77 -10.88
CA VAL A 238 -1.73 -8.37 -11.09
C VAL A 238 -1.03 -8.00 -9.78
N GLN A 239 -1.69 -7.21 -8.93
CA GLN A 239 -1.12 -6.85 -7.63
C GLN A 239 -0.94 -8.06 -6.71
N SER A 240 -1.84 -9.04 -6.76
CA SER A 240 -1.73 -10.27 -5.95
C SER A 240 -0.51 -11.09 -6.38
N GLU A 241 -0.37 -11.39 -7.66
CA GLU A 241 0.76 -12.15 -8.19
C GLU A 241 2.11 -11.49 -7.89
N LEU A 242 2.24 -10.18 -8.19
CA LEU A 242 3.46 -9.43 -7.87
C LEU A 242 3.66 -9.26 -6.36
N GLY A 243 2.57 -9.29 -5.59
CA GLY A 243 2.58 -9.25 -4.14
C GLY A 243 3.25 -10.48 -3.55
N GLU A 244 2.88 -11.67 -4.02
CA GLU A 244 3.45 -12.93 -3.54
C GLU A 244 4.97 -13.03 -3.73
N ILE A 245 5.48 -12.62 -4.90
CA ILE A 245 6.93 -12.57 -5.17
C ILE A 245 7.61 -11.61 -4.20
N ASN A 246 7.05 -10.40 -4.06
CA ASN A 246 7.62 -9.40 -3.17
C ASN A 246 7.59 -9.83 -1.69
N ASP A 247 6.56 -10.50 -1.24
CA ASP A 247 6.43 -10.93 0.15
C ASP A 247 7.50 -11.98 0.48
N ARG A 248 7.74 -12.96 -0.42
CA ARG A 248 8.84 -13.92 -0.28
C ARG A 248 10.20 -13.23 -0.25
N ARG A 249 10.41 -12.20 -1.09
CA ARG A 249 11.64 -11.41 -1.08
C ARG A 249 11.82 -10.69 0.25
N VAL A 250 10.78 -10.03 0.77
CA VAL A 250 10.82 -9.34 2.06
C VAL A 250 11.10 -10.33 3.21
N TRP A 251 10.58 -11.55 3.14
CA TRP A 251 10.89 -12.59 4.13
C TRP A 251 12.36 -12.98 4.10
N LEU A 252 12.92 -13.21 2.91
CA LEU A 252 14.34 -13.51 2.74
C LEU A 252 15.21 -12.38 3.25
N GLU A 253 15.00 -11.15 2.77
CA GLU A 253 15.71 -9.96 3.23
C GLU A 253 15.61 -9.79 4.76
N THR A 254 14.44 -10.06 5.34
CA THR A 254 14.23 -9.98 6.81
C THR A 254 15.11 -10.98 7.56
N ILE A 255 15.26 -12.20 7.07
CA ILE A 255 16.11 -13.23 7.70
C ILE A 255 17.58 -12.90 7.47
N GLU A 256 17.97 -12.47 6.28
CA GLU A 256 19.34 -12.07 5.95
C GLU A 256 19.80 -10.85 6.76
N ASP A 257 18.93 -9.85 6.96
CA ASP A 257 19.22 -8.66 7.78
C ASP A 257 19.46 -8.97 9.25
N ILE A 258 18.80 -9.99 9.81
CA ILE A 258 19.02 -10.40 11.19
C ILE A 258 20.33 -11.19 11.28
N GLY A 259 20.60 -12.04 10.32
CA GLY A 259 21.78 -12.88 10.26
C GLY A 259 21.75 -14.10 11.18
N PRO A 260 22.58 -15.12 10.90
CA PRO A 260 22.58 -16.39 11.64
C PRO A 260 23.03 -16.23 13.09
N GLU A 261 23.94 -15.31 13.38
CA GLU A 261 24.51 -15.09 14.73
C GLU A 261 23.45 -14.56 15.69
N GLU A 262 22.70 -13.52 15.31
CA GLU A 262 21.64 -12.92 16.14
C GLU A 262 20.48 -13.92 16.37
N LEU A 263 20.23 -14.81 15.38
CA LEU A 263 19.21 -15.84 15.50
C LEU A 263 19.65 -17.06 16.33
N GLY A 264 20.93 -17.15 16.72
CA GLY A 264 21.50 -18.32 17.40
C GLY A 264 21.37 -19.59 16.54
N ALA A 265 21.38 -19.44 15.22
CA ALA A 265 21.11 -20.52 14.29
C ALA A 265 22.40 -21.23 13.85
N GLY A 266 22.35 -22.54 13.77
CA GLY A 266 23.41 -23.28 13.09
C GLY A 266 23.47 -22.91 11.60
N LYS A 267 24.69 -22.72 11.07
CA LYS A 267 24.93 -22.29 9.68
C LYS A 267 24.12 -23.10 8.65
N LYS A 268 24.10 -24.43 8.80
CA LYS A 268 23.37 -25.34 7.89
C LYS A 268 21.85 -25.08 7.89
N ALA A 269 21.24 -24.83 9.04
CA ALA A 269 19.81 -24.55 9.16
C ALA A 269 19.46 -23.20 8.53
N TRP A 270 20.33 -22.20 8.72
CA TRP A 270 20.15 -20.88 8.12
C TRP A 270 20.29 -20.94 6.58
N GLU A 271 21.33 -21.61 6.04
CA GLU A 271 21.52 -21.78 4.61
C GLU A 271 20.36 -22.55 3.95
N ARG A 272 19.83 -23.57 4.63
CA ARG A 272 18.66 -24.32 4.14
C ARG A 272 17.41 -23.46 4.06
N LEU A 273 17.09 -22.71 5.11
CA LEU A 273 15.90 -21.84 5.13
C LEU A 273 16.00 -20.72 4.09
N THR A 274 17.13 -20.04 4.00
CA THR A 274 17.34 -18.97 3.00
C THR A 274 17.38 -19.54 1.59
N GLY A 275 17.97 -20.72 1.38
CA GLY A 275 17.95 -21.44 0.10
C GLY A 275 16.54 -21.84 -0.34
N SER A 276 15.70 -22.34 0.59
CA SER A 276 14.28 -22.65 0.30
C SER A 276 13.52 -21.39 -0.14
N LEU A 277 13.71 -20.27 0.55
CA LEU A 277 13.05 -19.00 0.17
C LEU A 277 13.52 -18.49 -1.19
N LYS A 278 14.80 -18.64 -1.54
CA LYS A 278 15.32 -18.30 -2.87
C LYS A 278 14.66 -19.16 -3.95
N ALA A 279 14.55 -20.45 -3.72
CA ALA A 279 13.87 -21.37 -4.64
C ALA A 279 12.37 -21.02 -4.80
N GLU A 280 11.68 -20.70 -3.69
CA GLU A 280 10.27 -20.24 -3.74
C GLU A 280 10.11 -18.94 -4.55
N ILE A 281 11.07 -18.00 -4.49
CA ILE A 281 11.04 -16.76 -5.28
C ILE A 281 11.24 -17.10 -6.77
N GLU A 282 12.19 -17.96 -7.11
CA GLU A 282 12.43 -18.36 -8.49
C GLU A 282 11.22 -19.09 -9.10
N GLU A 283 10.59 -19.99 -8.33
CA GLU A 283 9.36 -20.68 -8.74
C GLU A 283 8.21 -19.70 -8.98
N ALA A 284 8.00 -18.77 -8.04
CA ALA A 284 6.96 -17.73 -8.18
C ALA A 284 7.22 -16.80 -9.38
N LEU A 285 8.47 -16.52 -9.72
CA LEU A 285 8.83 -15.76 -10.91
C LEU A 285 8.53 -16.52 -12.20
N ARG A 286 8.82 -17.83 -12.24
CA ARG A 286 8.50 -18.68 -13.41
C ARG A 286 7.00 -18.84 -13.62
N ALA A 287 6.23 -18.91 -12.54
CA ALA A 287 4.78 -19.05 -12.60
C ALA A 287 4.05 -17.71 -12.85
N ASN A 288 4.78 -16.59 -12.94
CA ASN A 288 4.17 -15.26 -13.05
C ASN A 288 3.68 -14.96 -14.46
N THR A 289 2.34 -14.93 -14.65
CA THR A 289 1.70 -14.70 -15.94
C THR A 289 1.73 -13.23 -16.40
N VAL A 290 1.90 -12.30 -15.49
CA VAL A 290 1.94 -10.84 -15.81
C VAL A 290 3.14 -10.48 -16.66
N VAL A 291 4.26 -11.21 -16.47
CA VAL A 291 5.52 -10.99 -17.19
C VAL A 291 5.60 -11.87 -18.44
N GLU A 292 4.96 -13.04 -18.46
CA GLU A 292 5.05 -14.01 -19.57
C GLU A 292 4.00 -13.80 -20.67
N THR A 293 2.79 -13.32 -20.33
CA THR A 293 1.71 -13.13 -21.32
C THR A 293 1.91 -11.88 -22.15
N GLY A 294 2.38 -12.05 -23.37
CA GLY A 294 2.43 -11.00 -24.38
C GLY A 294 2.34 -11.55 -25.75
#